data_18ee1abc702990fdb1117e12ec5657f1
#
_entry.id   18ee1abc702990fdb1117e12ec5657f1
#
_cell.length_a   1.000
_cell.length_b   1.000
_cell.length_c   1.000
_cell.angle_alpha   90.00
_cell.angle_beta   90.00
_cell.angle_gamma   90.00
#
_symmetry.space_group_name_H-M   'P 1'
#
loop_
_entity.id
_entity.type
_entity.pdbx_description
1 polymer ?
#
loop_
_entity_poly.entity_id
_entity_poly.type
_entity_poly.pdbx_seq_one_letter_code
_entity_poly.pdbx_strand_id
1 'polypeptide(L)'
;EGHGLAILWALTAAFVVGFSSILTGLNFIATIQRMRPPGMGWFDMPLFLWAAYATSIIQILATPVIGITVALGFLERAFHLGIFMPEYGGDPVLFQHFFWFYSHPAVYIMILPGMGIVSEILPVFARKPIFGYRAIAYSSLAIAAISFLVWGHHMFVSGQSDLANFLFSLLTVLVAVPTAIKIFNWTATLYKGSIRLDTPMLYALGFIFLFTIGGLTGLFLAALSTNVHLTDTYFVVAHFHYVMVGGTIMAYLGGIHFWWPKITGRMYPEFWSKLSALLVF
;
A
#
# COMPACT_ATOMS: atom_id res chain seq x y z
N GLU A 1 11.07 -18.65 29.14
CA GLU A 1 9.73 -18.50 29.76
C GLU A 1 9.20 -17.05 29.75
N GLY A 2 10.05 -16.00 29.77
CA GLY A 2 9.61 -14.60 29.81
C GLY A 2 8.97 -14.04 28.52
N HIS A 3 9.14 -14.66 27.37
CA HIS A 3 8.65 -14.14 26.09
C HIS A 3 7.18 -14.54 25.77
N GLY A 4 6.63 -15.55 26.45
CA GLY A 4 5.28 -16.03 26.18
C GLY A 4 4.19 -14.98 26.40
N LEU A 5 4.23 -14.29 27.54
CA LEU A 5 3.26 -13.25 27.87
C LEU A 5 3.36 -12.03 26.95
N ALA A 6 4.57 -11.61 26.55
CA ALA A 6 4.77 -10.50 25.64
C ALA A 6 4.14 -10.77 24.26
N ILE A 7 4.26 -12.00 23.76
CA ILE A 7 3.62 -12.40 22.49
C ILE A 7 2.10 -12.39 22.59
N LEU A 8 1.52 -12.88 23.68
CA LEU A 8 0.06 -12.82 23.92
C LEU A 8 -0.45 -11.37 23.92
N TRP A 9 0.28 -10.44 24.56
CA TRP A 9 -0.07 -9.03 24.52
C TRP A 9 0.06 -8.44 23.11
N ALA A 10 1.10 -8.80 22.35
CA ALA A 10 1.28 -8.34 20.98
C ALA A 10 0.15 -8.82 20.06
N LEU A 11 -0.26 -10.09 20.15
CA LEU A 11 -1.38 -10.65 19.40
C LEU A 11 -2.71 -9.96 19.77
N THR A 12 -2.93 -9.71 21.06
CA THR A 12 -4.11 -8.99 21.55
C THR A 12 -4.14 -7.56 21.02
N ALA A 13 -3.00 -6.85 21.07
CA ALA A 13 -2.89 -5.49 20.55
C ALA A 13 -3.19 -5.43 19.04
N ALA A 14 -2.63 -6.36 18.25
CA ALA A 14 -2.89 -6.45 16.82
C ALA A 14 -4.38 -6.72 16.54
N PHE A 15 -5.02 -7.58 17.30
CA PHE A 15 -6.46 -7.85 17.20
C PHE A 15 -7.30 -6.60 17.44
N VAL A 16 -7.03 -5.88 18.54
CA VAL A 16 -7.75 -4.64 18.90
C VAL A 16 -7.55 -3.55 17.86
N VAL A 17 -6.31 -3.35 17.37
CA VAL A 17 -6.01 -2.36 16.31
C VAL A 17 -6.73 -2.70 15.00
N GLY A 18 -6.99 -3.98 14.72
CA GLY A 18 -7.77 -4.42 13.57
C GLY A 18 -9.17 -3.79 13.52
N PHE A 19 -9.85 -3.64 14.66
CA PHE A 19 -11.15 -2.95 14.69
C PHE A 19 -11.05 -1.49 14.29
N SER A 20 -10.00 -0.79 14.72
CA SER A 20 -9.75 0.60 14.30
C SER A 20 -9.61 0.71 12.78
N SER A 21 -8.88 -0.20 12.15
CA SER A 21 -8.72 -0.24 10.68
C SER A 21 -10.06 -0.46 9.97
N ILE A 22 -10.86 -1.42 10.41
CA ILE A 22 -12.19 -1.71 9.84
C ILE A 22 -13.13 -0.51 9.98
N LEU A 23 -13.19 0.08 11.17
CA LEU A 23 -14.06 1.24 11.44
C LEU A 23 -13.63 2.46 10.63
N THR A 24 -12.32 2.67 10.44
CA THR A 24 -11.79 3.72 9.57
C THR A 24 -12.23 3.51 8.12
N GLY A 25 -12.11 2.29 7.60
CA GLY A 25 -12.55 1.94 6.25
C GLY A 25 -14.06 2.17 6.07
N LEU A 26 -14.88 1.73 7.02
CA LEU A 26 -16.33 1.98 7.02
C LEU A 26 -16.66 3.47 7.03
N ASN A 27 -15.97 4.25 7.87
CA ASN A 27 -16.17 5.68 7.96
C ASN A 27 -15.85 6.38 6.63
N PHE A 28 -14.73 6.07 5.99
CA PHE A 28 -14.37 6.67 4.69
C PHE A 28 -15.35 6.28 3.59
N ILE A 29 -15.76 5.02 3.50
CA ILE A 29 -16.76 4.60 2.51
C ILE A 29 -18.10 5.34 2.74
N ALA A 30 -18.58 5.37 3.97
CA ALA A 30 -19.84 6.07 4.30
C ALA A 30 -19.75 7.57 3.98
N THR A 31 -18.64 8.22 4.35
CA THR A 31 -18.39 9.63 4.07
C THR A 31 -18.38 9.90 2.58
N ILE A 32 -17.61 9.14 1.80
CA ILE A 32 -17.51 9.33 0.35
C ILE A 32 -18.85 9.07 -0.35
N GLN A 33 -19.62 8.08 0.11
CA GLN A 33 -20.92 7.77 -0.52
C GLN A 33 -22.02 8.75 -0.14
N ARG A 34 -22.07 9.20 1.12
CA ARG A 34 -23.21 9.94 1.68
C ARG A 34 -22.99 11.43 1.83
N MET A 35 -21.73 11.89 1.93
CA MET A 35 -21.39 13.26 2.26
C MET A 35 -20.75 14.04 1.10
N ARG A 36 -20.86 13.56 -0.13
CA ARG A 36 -20.45 14.32 -1.31
C ARG A 36 -21.36 15.57 -1.43
N PRO A 37 -20.79 16.73 -1.79
CA PRO A 37 -21.60 17.91 -2.05
C PRO A 37 -22.69 17.66 -3.09
N PRO A 38 -23.86 18.32 -2.97
CA PRO A 38 -24.91 18.20 -3.99
C PRO A 38 -24.37 18.53 -5.39
N GLY A 39 -24.69 17.66 -6.36
CA GLY A 39 -24.23 17.78 -7.75
C GLY A 39 -22.86 17.17 -8.06
N MET A 40 -22.08 16.76 -7.06
CA MET A 40 -20.79 16.11 -7.28
C MET A 40 -21.01 14.62 -7.64
N GLY A 41 -20.76 14.26 -8.90
CA GLY A 41 -20.71 12.87 -9.36
C GLY A 41 -19.43 12.15 -8.94
N TRP A 42 -19.37 10.84 -9.24
CA TRP A 42 -18.18 10.03 -8.91
C TRP A 42 -16.91 10.53 -9.61
N PHE A 43 -17.01 10.95 -10.87
CA PHE A 43 -15.88 11.40 -11.66
C PHE A 43 -15.56 12.90 -11.50
N ASP A 44 -16.25 13.59 -10.59
CA ASP A 44 -15.91 14.96 -10.17
C ASP A 44 -15.09 14.98 -8.87
N MET A 45 -14.90 13.82 -8.24
CA MET A 45 -14.12 13.70 -7.01
C MET A 45 -12.62 13.85 -7.26
N PRO A 46 -11.87 14.45 -6.33
CA PRO A 46 -10.41 14.38 -6.31
C PRO A 46 -9.90 12.93 -6.38
N LEU A 47 -8.78 12.70 -7.07
CA LEU A 47 -8.19 11.35 -7.20
C LEU A 47 -7.76 10.75 -5.86
N PHE A 48 -7.43 11.59 -4.88
CA PHE A 48 -7.17 11.15 -3.52
C PHE A 48 -8.37 10.42 -2.91
N LEU A 49 -9.60 10.86 -3.19
CA LEU A 49 -10.81 10.18 -2.69
C LEU A 49 -11.01 8.81 -3.33
N TRP A 50 -10.65 8.64 -4.61
CA TRP A 50 -10.64 7.32 -5.25
C TRP A 50 -9.63 6.36 -4.61
N ALA A 51 -8.44 6.88 -4.29
CA ALA A 51 -7.42 6.11 -3.58
C ALA A 51 -7.87 5.74 -2.16
N ALA A 52 -8.44 6.68 -1.42
CA ALA A 52 -8.99 6.43 -0.08
C ALA A 52 -10.15 5.43 -0.11
N TYR A 53 -11.03 5.52 -1.11
CA TYR A 53 -12.13 4.58 -1.28
C TYR A 53 -11.64 3.15 -1.57
N ALA A 54 -10.69 3.01 -2.51
CA ALA A 54 -10.06 1.73 -2.82
C ALA A 54 -9.34 1.12 -1.60
N THR A 55 -8.58 1.95 -0.87
CA THR A 55 -7.92 1.55 0.39
C THR A 55 -8.92 1.06 1.42
N SER A 56 -10.04 1.76 1.59
CA SER A 56 -11.08 1.42 2.56
C SER A 56 -11.76 0.09 2.26
N ILE A 57 -11.95 -0.24 0.97
CA ILE A 57 -12.44 -1.55 0.56
C ILE A 57 -11.47 -2.65 1.02
N ILE A 58 -10.17 -2.45 0.82
CA ILE A 58 -9.16 -3.42 1.27
C ILE A 58 -9.19 -3.55 2.79
N GLN A 59 -9.25 -2.44 3.54
CA GLN A 59 -9.29 -2.46 5.00
C GLN A 59 -10.44 -3.31 5.55
N ILE A 60 -11.64 -3.14 5.00
CA ILE A 60 -12.83 -3.85 5.48
C ILE A 60 -12.76 -5.34 5.16
N LEU A 61 -12.26 -5.71 3.99
CA LEU A 61 -12.27 -7.10 3.53
C LEU A 61 -11.06 -7.89 4.03
N ALA A 62 -9.87 -7.30 4.12
CA ALA A 62 -8.65 -7.99 4.49
C ALA A 62 -8.42 -8.04 6.02
N THR A 63 -8.73 -6.96 6.73
CA THR A 63 -8.42 -6.86 8.17
C THR A 63 -9.11 -7.94 9.04
N PRO A 64 -10.34 -8.41 8.76
CA PRO A 64 -10.92 -9.52 9.51
C PRO A 64 -10.06 -10.79 9.48
N VAL A 65 -9.37 -11.06 8.38
CA VAL A 65 -8.53 -12.26 8.24
C VAL A 65 -7.33 -12.21 9.18
N ILE A 66 -6.63 -11.07 9.29
CA ILE A 66 -5.55 -10.95 10.27
C ILE A 66 -6.10 -10.99 11.71
N GLY A 67 -7.29 -10.43 11.94
CA GLY A 67 -7.98 -10.54 13.22
C GLY A 67 -8.18 -12.02 13.64
N ILE A 68 -8.68 -12.83 12.72
CA ILE A 68 -8.82 -14.29 12.95
C ILE A 68 -7.45 -14.94 13.16
N THR A 69 -6.47 -14.61 12.34
CA THR A 69 -5.11 -15.19 12.41
C THR A 69 -4.48 -14.97 13.78
N VAL A 70 -4.50 -13.72 14.27
CA VAL A 70 -3.90 -13.40 15.58
C VAL A 70 -4.72 -13.97 16.75
N ALA A 71 -6.04 -14.07 16.62
CA ALA A 71 -6.89 -14.71 17.61
C ALA A 71 -6.59 -16.21 17.70
N LEU A 72 -6.46 -16.90 16.56
CA LEU A 72 -6.06 -18.32 16.53
C LEU A 72 -4.66 -18.52 17.11
N GLY A 73 -3.70 -17.68 16.77
CA GLY A 73 -2.36 -17.72 17.35
C GLY A 73 -2.35 -17.45 18.87
N PHE A 74 -3.21 -16.56 19.35
CA PHE A 74 -3.41 -16.35 20.79
C PHE A 74 -3.95 -17.62 21.48
N LEU A 75 -5.02 -18.21 20.93
CA LEU A 75 -5.63 -19.43 21.47
C LEU A 75 -4.64 -20.60 21.46
N GLU A 76 -3.90 -20.78 20.37
CA GLU A 76 -2.87 -21.81 20.27
C GLU A 76 -1.83 -21.68 21.38
N ARG A 77 -1.29 -20.46 21.59
CA ARG A 77 -0.27 -20.24 22.62
C ARG A 77 -0.80 -20.31 24.04
N ALA A 78 -2.05 -19.86 24.28
CA ALA A 78 -2.65 -19.86 25.60
C ALA A 78 -3.10 -21.25 26.04
N PHE A 79 -3.55 -22.09 25.10
CA PHE A 79 -4.18 -23.37 25.36
C PHE A 79 -3.47 -24.58 24.75
N HIS A 80 -2.29 -24.36 24.12
CA HIS A 80 -1.49 -25.40 23.44
C HIS A 80 -2.28 -26.18 22.37
N LEU A 81 -3.07 -25.46 21.58
CA LEU A 81 -3.83 -26.04 20.48
C LEU A 81 -2.92 -26.24 19.25
N GLY A 82 -3.10 -27.33 18.52
CA GLY A 82 -2.35 -27.62 17.30
C GLY A 82 -2.99 -26.97 16.08
N ILE A 83 -2.83 -25.66 15.90
CA ILE A 83 -3.38 -24.92 14.74
C ILE A 83 -2.25 -24.61 13.74
N PHE A 84 -1.21 -23.95 14.19
CA PHE A 84 -0.09 -23.49 13.37
C PHE A 84 1.26 -24.09 13.77
N MET A 85 1.43 -24.43 15.05
CA MET A 85 2.69 -24.93 15.59
C MET A 85 2.81 -26.45 15.37
N PRO A 86 3.87 -26.92 14.64
CA PRO A 86 4.07 -28.35 14.40
C PRO A 86 4.20 -29.20 15.68
N GLU A 87 4.74 -28.60 16.73
CA GLU A 87 4.90 -29.25 18.06
C GLU A 87 3.60 -29.76 18.64
N TYR A 88 2.48 -29.11 18.28
CA TYR A 88 1.14 -29.48 18.71
C TYR A 88 0.29 -30.11 17.60
N GLY A 89 0.93 -30.42 16.44
CA GLY A 89 0.24 -31.00 15.28
C GLY A 89 -0.37 -29.97 14.33
N GLY A 90 0.03 -28.70 14.44
CA GLY A 90 -0.41 -27.61 13.55
C GLY A 90 0.38 -27.51 12.28
N ASP A 91 -0.10 -26.64 11.37
CA ASP A 91 0.51 -26.39 10.06
C ASP A 91 1.02 -24.94 9.93
N PRO A 92 2.36 -24.71 9.89
CA PRO A 92 2.93 -23.37 9.73
C PRO A 92 2.65 -22.76 8.35
N VAL A 93 2.41 -23.57 7.31
CA VAL A 93 2.04 -23.09 5.98
C VAL A 93 0.63 -22.48 6.00
N LEU A 94 -0.27 -23.06 6.79
CA LEU A 94 -1.60 -22.51 7.03
C LEU A 94 -1.50 -21.12 7.66
N PHE A 95 -0.61 -20.92 8.66
CA PHE A 95 -0.34 -19.59 9.23
C PHE A 95 0.11 -18.60 8.16
N GLN A 96 1.04 -18.99 7.28
CA GLN A 96 1.55 -18.13 6.21
C GLN A 96 0.42 -17.71 5.24
N HIS A 97 -0.48 -18.61 4.86
CA HIS A 97 -1.62 -18.26 4.01
C HIS A 97 -2.54 -17.22 4.68
N PHE A 98 -2.94 -17.44 5.93
CA PHE A 98 -3.76 -16.48 6.68
C PHE A 98 -3.08 -15.14 6.86
N PHE A 99 -1.79 -15.15 7.23
CA PHE A 99 -1.00 -13.94 7.44
C PHE A 99 -0.86 -13.13 6.15
N TRP A 100 -0.45 -13.76 5.04
CA TRP A 100 -0.20 -13.06 3.78
C TRP A 100 -1.48 -12.66 3.04
N PHE A 101 -2.57 -13.38 3.23
CA PHE A 101 -3.87 -12.94 2.71
C PHE A 101 -4.29 -11.54 3.21
N TYR A 102 -3.84 -11.17 4.40
CA TYR A 102 -3.94 -9.79 4.88
C TYR A 102 -2.71 -8.96 4.53
N SER A 103 -1.51 -9.45 4.82
CA SER A 103 -0.29 -8.62 4.84
C SER A 103 0.11 -8.14 3.44
N HIS A 104 -0.27 -8.86 2.37
CA HIS A 104 -0.09 -8.35 1.03
C HIS A 104 -1.11 -7.24 0.70
N PRO A 105 -2.44 -7.39 0.86
CA PRO A 105 -3.36 -6.26 0.77
C PRO A 105 -2.97 -5.07 1.65
N ALA A 106 -2.38 -5.29 2.81
CA ALA A 106 -1.92 -4.23 3.72
C ALA A 106 -0.85 -3.33 3.08
N VAL A 107 0.05 -3.84 2.24
CA VAL A 107 1.02 -2.98 1.53
C VAL A 107 0.34 -2.08 0.51
N TYR A 108 -0.79 -2.51 -0.05
CA TYR A 108 -1.62 -1.64 -0.90
C TYR A 108 -2.44 -0.62 -0.09
N ILE A 109 -2.87 -0.95 1.13
CA ILE A 109 -3.44 0.03 2.08
C ILE A 109 -2.44 1.16 2.33
N MET A 110 -1.15 0.85 2.41
CA MET A 110 -0.10 1.86 2.63
C MET A 110 0.17 2.72 1.39
N ILE A 111 0.29 2.13 0.21
CA ILE A 111 0.76 2.87 -0.98
C ILE A 111 -0.35 3.61 -1.73
N LEU A 112 -1.59 3.09 -1.76
CA LEU A 112 -2.68 3.72 -2.51
C LEU A 112 -2.98 5.16 -2.09
N PRO A 113 -3.07 5.50 -0.78
CA PRO A 113 -3.21 6.90 -0.35
C PRO A 113 -2.07 7.78 -0.83
N GLY A 114 -0.83 7.28 -0.79
CA GLY A 114 0.34 7.97 -1.32
C GLY A 114 0.21 8.28 -2.83
N MET A 115 -0.25 7.32 -3.61
CA MET A 115 -0.55 7.50 -5.04
C MET A 115 -1.64 8.56 -5.26
N GLY A 116 -2.64 8.60 -4.37
CA GLY A 116 -3.69 9.63 -4.37
C GLY A 116 -3.11 11.02 -4.11
N ILE A 117 -2.26 11.16 -3.10
CA ILE A 117 -1.59 12.43 -2.76
C ILE A 117 -0.77 12.95 -3.94
N VAL A 118 0.04 12.11 -4.56
CA VAL A 118 0.86 12.47 -5.73
C VAL A 118 -0.03 12.94 -6.88
N SER A 119 -1.18 12.29 -7.09
CA SER A 119 -2.15 12.69 -8.12
C SER A 119 -2.76 14.07 -7.90
N GLU A 120 -2.82 14.55 -6.65
CA GLU A 120 -3.27 15.92 -6.32
C GLU A 120 -2.13 16.95 -6.44
N ILE A 121 -0.91 16.59 -6.06
CA ILE A 121 0.24 17.50 -6.08
C ILE A 121 0.65 17.83 -7.53
N LEU A 122 0.78 16.82 -8.38
CA LEU A 122 1.35 16.97 -9.73
C LEU A 122 0.61 18.01 -10.59
N PRO A 123 -0.72 18.00 -10.74
CA PRO A 123 -1.40 18.97 -11.60
C PRO A 123 -1.25 20.41 -11.11
N VAL A 124 -1.19 20.63 -9.80
CA VAL A 124 -1.04 21.96 -9.20
C VAL A 124 0.32 22.54 -9.52
N PHE A 125 1.40 21.79 -9.29
CA PHE A 125 2.77 22.28 -9.48
C PHE A 125 3.30 22.14 -10.92
N ALA A 126 2.66 21.31 -11.74
CA ALA A 126 2.87 21.29 -13.18
C ALA A 126 2.03 22.35 -13.94
N ARG A 127 1.08 22.99 -13.24
CA ARG A 127 0.12 23.96 -13.79
C ARG A 127 -0.63 23.39 -15.00
N LYS A 128 -1.07 22.15 -14.90
CA LYS A 128 -1.66 21.41 -15.99
C LYS A 128 -2.70 20.42 -15.44
N PRO A 129 -3.84 20.20 -16.10
CA PRO A 129 -4.79 19.19 -15.66
C PRO A 129 -4.14 17.80 -15.65
N ILE A 130 -4.54 16.96 -14.71
CA ILE A 130 -4.05 15.58 -14.64
C ILE A 130 -4.42 14.82 -15.91
N PHE A 131 -3.45 14.18 -16.52
CA PHE A 131 -3.67 13.35 -17.70
C PHE A 131 -4.30 12.01 -17.28
N GLY A 132 -5.34 11.58 -18.01
CA GLY A 132 -5.95 10.26 -17.81
C GLY A 132 -6.65 10.06 -16.47
N TYR A 133 -7.35 11.07 -15.95
CA TYR A 133 -8.05 11.04 -14.66
C TYR A 133 -8.84 9.72 -14.44
N ARG A 134 -9.69 9.31 -15.39
CA ARG A 134 -10.48 8.08 -15.26
C ARG A 134 -9.62 6.83 -15.20
N ALA A 135 -8.54 6.78 -15.98
CA ALA A 135 -7.61 5.66 -15.97
C ALA A 135 -6.91 5.52 -14.60
N ILE A 136 -6.53 6.64 -13.97
CA ILE A 136 -5.95 6.65 -12.61
C ILE A 136 -6.97 6.23 -11.57
N ALA A 137 -8.23 6.69 -11.68
CA ALA A 137 -9.31 6.31 -10.77
C ALA A 137 -9.57 4.80 -10.82
N TYR A 138 -9.80 4.26 -12.01
CA TYR A 138 -10.02 2.82 -12.20
C TYR A 138 -8.81 1.97 -11.82
N SER A 139 -7.59 2.44 -12.08
CA SER A 139 -6.39 1.72 -11.67
C SER A 139 -6.28 1.58 -10.14
N SER A 140 -6.80 2.52 -9.35
CA SER A 140 -6.86 2.38 -7.89
C SER A 140 -7.78 1.22 -7.46
N LEU A 141 -8.95 1.11 -8.09
CA LEU A 141 -9.87 0.00 -7.82
C LEU A 141 -9.31 -1.34 -8.34
N ALA A 142 -8.65 -1.33 -9.50
CA ALA A 142 -8.03 -2.54 -10.05
C ALA A 142 -6.90 -3.06 -9.14
N ILE A 143 -6.04 -2.17 -8.63
CA ILE A 143 -5.01 -2.54 -7.64
C ILE A 143 -5.67 -3.16 -6.41
N ALA A 144 -6.72 -2.53 -5.86
CA ALA A 144 -7.43 -3.06 -4.71
C ALA A 144 -8.00 -4.45 -4.97
N ALA A 145 -8.63 -4.68 -6.12
CA ALA A 145 -9.19 -5.98 -6.46
C ALA A 145 -8.11 -7.07 -6.65
N ILE A 146 -7.04 -6.77 -7.40
CA ILE A 146 -5.96 -7.73 -7.67
C ILE A 146 -5.18 -8.04 -6.39
N SER A 147 -5.08 -7.10 -5.45
CA SER A 147 -4.34 -7.30 -4.18
C SER A 147 -4.76 -8.54 -3.40
N PHE A 148 -6.03 -8.96 -3.53
CA PHE A 148 -6.56 -10.16 -2.88
C PHE A 148 -6.21 -11.47 -3.58
N LEU A 149 -5.57 -11.43 -4.76
CA LEU A 149 -5.32 -12.60 -5.59
C LEU A 149 -3.84 -12.97 -5.68
N VAL A 150 -2.96 -12.26 -4.97
CA VAL A 150 -1.51 -12.36 -5.21
C VAL A 150 -0.67 -12.70 -3.98
N TRP A 151 -1.26 -12.90 -2.80
CA TRP A 151 -0.53 -13.08 -1.54
C TRP A 151 0.48 -14.25 -1.57
N GLY A 152 0.22 -15.29 -2.36
CA GLY A 152 1.04 -16.50 -2.40
C GLY A 152 2.43 -16.30 -3.00
N HIS A 153 2.74 -15.15 -3.61
CA HIS A 153 4.11 -14.83 -4.02
C HIS A 153 5.07 -14.64 -2.83
N HIS A 154 4.56 -14.39 -1.64
CA HIS A 154 5.35 -14.41 -0.41
C HIS A 154 5.70 -15.84 0.06
N MET A 155 5.17 -16.85 -0.64
CA MET A 155 5.22 -18.25 -0.21
C MET A 155 5.79 -19.19 -1.29
N PHE A 156 6.51 -18.66 -2.29
CA PHE A 156 7.02 -19.48 -3.40
C PHE A 156 7.94 -20.63 -2.96
N VAL A 157 8.61 -20.49 -1.83
CA VAL A 157 9.48 -21.53 -1.25
C VAL A 157 8.88 -22.23 -0.02
N SER A 158 7.59 -22.04 0.26
CA SER A 158 6.91 -22.63 1.41
C SER A 158 6.40 -24.05 1.20
N GLY A 159 6.58 -24.61 0.01
CA GLY A 159 6.07 -25.94 -0.36
C GLY A 159 4.67 -25.96 -0.96
N GLN A 160 4.12 -24.79 -1.38
CA GLN A 160 2.87 -24.80 -2.15
C GLN A 160 3.04 -25.47 -3.52
N SER A 161 1.94 -25.92 -4.14
CA SER A 161 1.98 -26.66 -5.40
C SER A 161 2.52 -25.81 -6.57
N ASP A 162 3.09 -26.47 -7.58
CA ASP A 162 3.61 -25.82 -8.79
C ASP A 162 2.52 -24.99 -9.51
N LEU A 163 1.30 -25.52 -9.55
CA LEU A 163 0.16 -24.78 -10.12
C LEU A 163 -0.14 -23.50 -9.34
N ALA A 164 -0.13 -23.55 -8.00
CA ALA A 164 -0.32 -22.37 -7.17
C ALA A 164 0.80 -21.36 -7.38
N ASN A 165 2.06 -21.79 -7.40
CA ASN A 165 3.22 -20.97 -7.69
C ASN A 165 3.11 -20.26 -9.04
N PHE A 166 2.73 -20.99 -10.09
CA PHE A 166 2.52 -20.44 -11.43
C PHE A 166 1.40 -19.38 -11.44
N LEU A 167 0.24 -19.69 -10.86
CA LEU A 167 -0.89 -18.78 -10.81
C LEU A 167 -0.57 -17.50 -10.02
N PHE A 168 0.04 -17.62 -8.84
CA PHE A 168 0.44 -16.46 -8.05
C PHE A 168 1.52 -15.63 -8.76
N SER A 169 2.45 -16.23 -9.47
CA SER A 169 3.44 -15.51 -10.28
C SER A 169 2.75 -14.70 -11.39
N LEU A 170 1.87 -15.32 -12.16
CA LEU A 170 1.13 -14.68 -13.25
C LEU A 170 0.27 -13.51 -12.74
N LEU A 171 -0.53 -13.74 -11.69
CA LEU A 171 -1.39 -12.72 -11.10
C LEU A 171 -0.59 -11.56 -10.51
N THR A 172 0.57 -11.85 -9.91
CA THR A 172 1.45 -10.81 -9.36
C THR A 172 2.01 -9.90 -10.44
N VAL A 173 2.44 -10.46 -11.58
CA VAL A 173 2.90 -9.66 -12.73
C VAL A 173 1.78 -8.73 -13.24
N LEU A 174 0.52 -9.17 -13.21
CA LEU A 174 -0.62 -8.35 -13.65
C LEU A 174 -0.83 -7.09 -12.80
N VAL A 175 -0.36 -7.04 -11.54
CA VAL A 175 -0.43 -5.82 -10.70
C VAL A 175 0.39 -4.67 -11.31
N ALA A 176 1.42 -4.99 -12.09
CA ALA A 176 2.22 -3.97 -12.77
C ALA A 176 1.41 -3.14 -13.77
N VAL A 177 0.36 -3.70 -14.37
CA VAL A 177 -0.45 -3.00 -15.38
C VAL A 177 -1.16 -1.78 -14.80
N PRO A 178 -2.04 -1.88 -13.79
CA PRO A 178 -2.70 -0.70 -13.21
C PRO A 178 -1.70 0.25 -12.53
N THR A 179 -0.58 -0.24 -12.02
CA THR A 179 0.48 0.59 -11.45
C THR A 179 1.19 1.41 -12.53
N ALA A 180 1.55 0.79 -13.64
CA ALA A 180 2.18 1.45 -14.79
C ALA A 180 1.27 2.53 -15.40
N ILE A 181 -0.05 2.28 -15.48
CA ILE A 181 -1.03 3.29 -15.89
C ILE A 181 -0.86 4.58 -15.08
N LYS A 182 -0.70 4.49 -13.77
CA LYS A 182 -0.50 5.68 -12.91
C LYS A 182 0.82 6.39 -13.23
N ILE A 183 1.93 5.66 -13.28
CA ILE A 183 3.26 6.22 -13.57
C ILE A 183 3.27 6.92 -14.92
N PHE A 184 2.73 6.30 -15.98
CA PHE A 184 2.67 6.91 -17.30
C PHE A 184 1.77 8.15 -17.34
N ASN A 185 0.62 8.13 -16.67
CA ASN A 185 -0.27 9.30 -16.63
C ASN A 185 0.34 10.46 -15.82
N TRP A 186 1.06 10.18 -14.72
CA TRP A 186 1.80 11.22 -14.00
C TRP A 186 2.92 11.81 -14.85
N THR A 187 3.69 10.97 -15.54
CA THR A 187 4.74 11.44 -16.46
C THR A 187 4.14 12.27 -17.62
N ALA A 188 3.02 11.85 -18.18
CA ALA A 188 2.29 12.62 -19.21
C ALA A 188 1.74 13.95 -18.68
N THR A 189 1.37 14.00 -17.40
CA THR A 189 0.97 15.26 -16.75
C THR A 189 2.15 16.22 -16.63
N LEU A 190 3.34 15.73 -16.32
CA LEU A 190 4.56 16.52 -16.27
C LEU A 190 5.03 17.01 -17.64
N TYR A 191 4.82 16.20 -18.70
CA TYR A 191 5.27 16.51 -20.03
C TYR A 191 4.67 17.83 -20.54
N LYS A 192 5.52 18.78 -20.95
CA LYS A 192 5.14 20.16 -21.34
C LYS A 192 4.40 20.94 -20.27
N GLY A 193 4.51 20.59 -19.00
CA GLY A 193 4.01 21.37 -17.88
C GLY A 193 4.93 22.53 -17.50
N SER A 194 4.37 23.58 -16.92
CA SER A 194 5.15 24.70 -16.31
C SER A 194 5.50 24.32 -14.86
N ILE A 195 6.52 23.49 -14.70
CA ILE A 195 6.85 22.85 -13.41
C ILE A 195 7.44 23.87 -12.43
N ARG A 196 6.85 23.92 -11.23
CA ARG A 196 7.40 24.63 -10.07
C ARG A 196 8.00 23.61 -9.10
N LEU A 197 9.27 23.80 -8.75
CA LEU A 197 9.99 22.94 -7.80
C LEU A 197 9.84 23.45 -6.36
N ASP A 198 8.59 23.63 -5.93
CA ASP A 198 8.25 23.87 -4.52
C ASP A 198 8.30 22.54 -3.74
N THR A 199 8.38 22.59 -2.43
CA THR A 199 8.61 21.40 -1.59
C THR A 199 7.69 20.23 -1.89
N PRO A 200 6.35 20.36 -2.02
CA PRO A 200 5.49 19.23 -2.35
C PRO A 200 5.85 18.56 -3.67
N MET A 201 6.27 19.35 -4.66
CA MET A 201 6.66 18.83 -5.97
C MET A 201 7.96 18.03 -5.91
N LEU A 202 8.93 18.43 -5.09
CA LEU A 202 10.16 17.65 -4.88
C LEU A 202 9.85 16.27 -4.30
N TYR A 203 8.97 16.19 -3.32
CA TYR A 203 8.49 14.93 -2.78
C TYR A 203 7.75 14.07 -3.82
N ALA A 204 6.90 14.69 -4.65
CA ALA A 204 6.17 13.97 -5.69
C ALA A 204 7.09 13.43 -6.80
N LEU A 205 8.11 14.20 -7.20
CA LEU A 205 9.12 13.75 -8.16
C LEU A 205 10.01 12.64 -7.57
N GLY A 206 10.43 12.79 -6.31
CA GLY A 206 11.14 11.75 -5.56
C GLY A 206 10.33 10.46 -5.48
N PHE A 207 9.03 10.57 -5.16
CA PHE A 207 8.10 9.45 -5.19
C PHE A 207 8.12 8.74 -6.56
N ILE A 208 7.91 9.47 -7.66
CA ILE A 208 7.85 8.86 -9.00
C ILE A 208 9.15 8.12 -9.30
N PHE A 209 10.30 8.73 -9.00
CA PHE A 209 11.60 8.13 -9.27
C PHE A 209 11.85 6.87 -8.42
N LEU A 210 11.77 6.98 -7.10
CA LEU A 210 12.07 5.89 -6.18
C LEU A 210 11.04 4.75 -6.27
N PHE A 211 9.76 5.10 -6.37
CA PHE A 211 8.70 4.12 -6.53
C PHE A 211 8.79 3.38 -7.87
N THR A 212 9.28 4.03 -8.95
CA THR A 212 9.51 3.34 -10.23
C THR A 212 10.59 2.26 -10.08
N ILE A 213 11.68 2.55 -9.37
CA ILE A 213 12.71 1.54 -9.06
C ILE A 213 12.10 0.40 -8.22
N GLY A 214 11.33 0.75 -7.19
CA GLY A 214 10.62 -0.23 -6.37
C GLY A 214 9.66 -1.12 -7.17
N GLY A 215 8.89 -0.53 -8.08
CA GLY A 215 7.97 -1.28 -8.96
C GLY A 215 8.69 -2.20 -9.94
N LEU A 216 9.80 -1.75 -10.54
CA LEU A 216 10.62 -2.59 -11.42
C LEU A 216 11.27 -3.76 -10.68
N THR A 217 11.81 -3.53 -9.48
CA THR A 217 12.34 -4.63 -8.64
C THR A 217 11.24 -5.60 -8.21
N GLY A 218 10.00 -5.11 -8.07
CA GLY A 218 8.82 -5.95 -7.83
C GLY A 218 8.52 -6.93 -8.96
N LEU A 219 8.78 -6.58 -10.22
CA LEU A 219 8.62 -7.51 -11.35
C LEU A 219 9.60 -8.68 -11.27
N PHE A 220 10.84 -8.45 -10.83
CA PHE A 220 11.80 -9.53 -10.59
C PHE A 220 11.30 -10.47 -9.48
N LEU A 221 10.73 -9.93 -8.40
CA LEU A 221 10.17 -10.72 -7.31
C LEU A 221 8.85 -11.42 -7.68
N ALA A 222 8.09 -10.89 -8.64
CA ALA A 222 6.86 -11.50 -9.14
C ALA A 222 7.15 -12.76 -9.99
N ALA A 223 8.29 -12.80 -10.69
CA ALA A 223 8.68 -13.93 -11.52
C ALA A 223 9.20 -15.08 -10.63
N LEU A 224 8.48 -16.21 -10.63
CA LEU A 224 8.81 -17.38 -9.82
C LEU A 224 10.28 -17.79 -9.95
N SER A 225 10.78 -17.93 -11.19
CA SER A 225 12.15 -18.36 -11.49
C SER A 225 13.23 -17.44 -10.89
N THR A 226 12.94 -16.16 -10.75
CA THR A 226 13.86 -15.19 -10.16
C THR A 226 13.69 -15.13 -8.65
N ASN A 227 12.44 -15.20 -8.17
CA ASN A 227 12.11 -15.06 -6.76
C ASN A 227 12.77 -16.16 -5.91
N VAL A 228 12.82 -17.41 -6.38
CA VAL A 228 13.43 -18.52 -5.64
C VAL A 228 14.92 -18.30 -5.31
N HIS A 229 15.59 -17.41 -6.07
CA HIS A 229 16.99 -17.03 -5.83
C HIS A 229 17.12 -15.73 -5.00
N LEU A 230 16.09 -14.90 -4.97
CA LEU A 230 16.10 -13.60 -4.30
C LEU A 230 15.39 -13.61 -2.95
N THR A 231 14.57 -14.63 -2.68
CA THR A 231 13.86 -14.77 -1.41
C THR A 231 14.85 -14.80 -0.24
N ASP A 232 14.49 -14.22 0.90
CA ASP A 232 15.33 -14.09 2.10
C ASP A 232 16.67 -13.37 1.88
N THR A 233 16.81 -12.60 0.80
CA THR A 233 17.97 -11.75 0.54
C THR A 233 17.65 -10.27 0.76
N TYR A 234 18.69 -9.43 0.83
CA TYR A 234 18.53 -7.97 0.90
C TYR A 234 17.90 -7.35 -0.34
N PHE A 235 17.76 -8.09 -1.45
CA PHE A 235 17.00 -7.62 -2.61
C PHE A 235 15.53 -7.38 -2.25
N VAL A 236 14.92 -8.27 -1.45
CA VAL A 236 13.54 -8.09 -0.95
C VAL A 236 13.45 -6.88 -0.06
N VAL A 237 14.43 -6.69 0.83
CA VAL A 237 14.53 -5.54 1.73
C VAL A 237 14.64 -4.24 0.92
N ALA A 238 15.51 -4.21 -0.10
CA ALA A 238 15.64 -3.06 -0.99
C ALA A 238 14.32 -2.75 -1.72
N HIS A 239 13.66 -3.78 -2.28
CA HIS A 239 12.39 -3.62 -2.97
C HIS A 239 11.36 -2.89 -2.09
N PHE A 240 11.05 -3.42 -0.91
CA PHE A 240 9.99 -2.83 -0.11
C PHE A 240 10.39 -1.46 0.50
N HIS A 241 11.68 -1.18 0.71
CA HIS A 241 12.11 0.17 1.12
C HIS A 241 11.94 1.20 0.00
N TYR A 242 12.25 0.86 -1.25
CA TYR A 242 11.95 1.73 -2.39
C TYR A 242 10.44 1.99 -2.54
N VAL A 243 9.59 1.00 -2.24
CA VAL A 243 8.13 1.16 -2.29
C VAL A 243 7.61 1.92 -1.07
N MET A 244 8.05 1.59 0.16
CA MET A 244 7.51 2.18 1.39
C MET A 244 8.12 3.55 1.67
N VAL A 245 9.46 3.66 1.73
CA VAL A 245 10.12 4.93 2.04
C VAL A 245 10.10 5.81 0.80
N GLY A 246 10.59 5.32 -0.32
CA GLY A 246 10.58 6.03 -1.60
C GLY A 246 9.18 6.34 -2.13
N GLY A 247 8.20 5.51 -1.80
CA GLY A 247 6.79 5.70 -2.12
C GLY A 247 6.03 6.37 -0.98
N THR A 248 5.54 5.58 -0.02
CA THR A 248 4.56 6.04 0.99
C THR A 248 5.07 7.23 1.82
N ILE A 249 6.31 7.18 2.34
CA ILE A 249 6.83 8.26 3.20
C ILE A 249 7.04 9.54 2.39
N MET A 250 7.60 9.44 1.17
CA MET A 250 7.75 10.61 0.29
C MET A 250 6.40 11.25 0.00
N ALA A 251 5.39 10.46 -0.38
CA ALA A 251 4.04 10.98 -0.65
C ALA A 251 3.40 11.59 0.60
N TYR A 252 3.52 10.95 1.76
CA TYR A 252 2.96 11.42 3.02
C TYR A 252 3.54 12.79 3.41
N LEU A 253 4.87 12.94 3.38
CA LEU A 253 5.53 14.21 3.67
C LEU A 253 5.19 15.27 2.62
N GLY A 254 5.11 14.89 1.34
CA GLY A 254 4.62 15.76 0.28
C GLY A 254 3.20 16.26 0.55
N GLY A 255 2.31 15.38 0.97
CA GLY A 255 0.93 15.69 1.33
C GLY A 255 0.83 16.63 2.53
N ILE A 256 1.61 16.39 3.59
CA ILE A 256 1.68 17.30 4.74
C ILE A 256 2.04 18.71 4.26
N HIS A 257 3.10 18.87 3.48
CA HIS A 257 3.51 20.19 2.96
C HIS A 257 2.45 20.79 2.03
N PHE A 258 1.80 19.96 1.19
CA PHE A 258 0.77 20.41 0.27
C PHE A 258 -0.46 20.96 0.97
N TRP A 259 -0.94 20.30 2.02
CA TRP A 259 -2.12 20.72 2.78
C TRP A 259 -1.80 21.57 4.02
N TRP A 260 -0.52 21.73 4.38
CA TRP A 260 -0.11 22.50 5.55
C TRP A 260 -0.77 23.90 5.64
N PRO A 261 -0.78 24.70 4.56
CA PRO A 261 -1.44 26.02 4.62
C PRO A 261 -2.94 25.93 4.90
N LYS A 262 -3.60 24.86 4.43
CA LYS A 262 -5.03 24.63 4.71
C LYS A 262 -5.29 24.20 6.15
N ILE A 263 -4.38 23.43 6.73
CA ILE A 263 -4.50 22.90 8.10
C ILE A 263 -4.21 24.00 9.13
N THR A 264 -3.18 24.82 8.87
CA THR A 264 -2.63 25.73 9.88
C THR A 264 -2.90 27.22 9.60
N GLY A 265 -3.32 27.56 8.38
CA GLY A 265 -3.43 28.96 7.91
C GLY A 265 -2.09 29.65 7.67
N ARG A 266 -0.97 28.93 7.71
CA ARG A 266 0.38 29.50 7.61
C ARG A 266 1.22 28.70 6.63
N MET A 267 2.14 29.37 5.91
CA MET A 267 3.17 28.71 5.11
C MET A 267 4.34 28.23 6.00
N TYR A 268 4.96 27.15 5.61
CA TYR A 268 6.20 26.64 6.19
C TYR A 268 7.42 27.36 5.57
N PRO A 269 8.60 27.36 6.25
CA PRO A 269 9.85 27.88 5.70
C PRO A 269 10.35 26.99 4.54
N GLU A 270 10.26 27.49 3.31
CA GLU A 270 10.52 26.71 2.10
C GLU A 270 11.94 26.12 2.04
N PHE A 271 12.95 26.87 2.51
CA PHE A 271 14.34 26.40 2.52
C PHE A 271 14.52 25.12 3.33
N TRP A 272 14.04 25.11 4.58
CA TRP A 272 14.17 23.92 5.45
C TRP A 272 13.33 22.76 4.98
N SER A 273 12.19 23.06 4.39
CA SER A 273 11.30 22.04 3.84
C SER A 273 11.90 21.37 2.59
N LYS A 274 12.56 22.11 1.70
CA LYS A 274 13.32 21.55 0.58
C LYS A 274 14.52 20.74 1.05
N LEU A 275 15.23 21.22 2.06
CA LEU A 275 16.33 20.46 2.66
C LEU A 275 15.83 19.13 3.22
N SER A 276 14.70 19.14 3.92
CA SER A 276 14.05 17.91 4.41
C SER A 276 13.72 16.95 3.26
N ALA A 277 13.17 17.45 2.15
CA ALA A 277 12.88 16.61 0.98
C ALA A 277 14.13 15.95 0.39
N LEU A 278 15.24 16.70 0.32
CA LEU A 278 16.53 16.17 -0.16
C LEU A 278 17.15 15.15 0.80
N LEU A 279 16.99 15.32 2.12
CA LEU A 279 17.54 14.39 3.09
C LEU A 279 16.77 13.07 3.19
N VAL A 280 15.48 13.09 2.86
CA VAL A 280 14.64 11.87 2.83
C VAL A 280 14.81 11.11 1.52
N PHE A 281 15.09 11.81 0.40
CA PHE A 281 15.38 11.23 -0.91
C PHE A 281 16.75 10.53 -0.93
#